data_9b06539ff473f73828f91bdff07455d6
#
_entry.id   9b06539ff473f73828f91bdff07455d6
#
_cell.length_a   1.000
_cell.length_b   1.000
_cell.length_c   1.000
_cell.angle_alpha   90.00
_cell.angle_beta   90.00
_cell.angle_gamma   90.00
#
_symmetry.space_group_name_H-M   'P 1'
#
loop_
_entity.id
_entity.type
_entity.pdbx_description
1 polymer ?
#
loop_
_entity_poly.entity_id
_entity_poly.type
_entity_poly.pdbx_seq_one_letter_code
_entity_poly.pdbx_strand_id
1 'polypeptide(L)'
;KLFASIEYMVKKGTIKSYGVALGPAIGWKDEGLKAIEKRNITCLQTVYNILEQDPARDFMQAAERRNVGIMVRVPDASGLLTGKVNTDTKFDKNDHRSFRKQEFIIEAMQKIENMRPLASSKGWNITELAIKFILSQEQISVILPTMTSIEEIELFTSLSDGKYLNSTEIARMEEMYENNFYVEPVAR
;
A
#
# COMPACT_ATOMS: atom_id res chain seq x y z
N LYS A 1 29.64 -0.69 -4.55
CA LYS A 1 30.22 0.62 -4.15
C LYS A 1 29.21 1.45 -3.34
N LEU A 2 27.96 1.71 -3.81
CA LEU A 2 26.97 2.56 -3.15
C LEU A 2 26.70 2.14 -1.69
N PHE A 3 26.30 0.89 -1.46
CA PHE A 3 25.99 0.41 -0.10
C PHE A 3 27.18 0.50 0.85
N ALA A 4 28.40 0.20 0.39
CA ALA A 4 29.60 0.34 1.22
C ALA A 4 29.83 1.80 1.66
N SER A 5 29.55 2.78 0.78
CA SER A 5 29.64 4.19 1.14
C SER A 5 28.58 4.59 2.16
N ILE A 6 27.33 4.10 2.00
CA ILE A 6 26.24 4.39 2.94
C ILE A 6 26.54 3.77 4.32
N GLU A 7 26.99 2.50 4.34
CA GLU A 7 27.37 1.81 5.59
C GLU A 7 28.54 2.50 6.29
N TYR A 8 29.50 3.05 5.54
CA TYR A 8 30.54 3.89 6.10
C TYR A 8 29.98 5.15 6.78
N MET A 9 28.98 5.81 6.17
CA MET A 9 28.34 7.00 6.78
C MET A 9 27.60 6.65 8.08
N VAL A 10 26.94 5.48 8.13
CA VAL A 10 26.34 4.96 9.38
C VAL A 10 27.42 4.74 10.44
N LYS A 11 28.53 4.04 10.07
CA LYS A 11 29.63 3.77 10.99
C LYS A 11 30.29 5.05 11.52
N LYS A 12 30.34 6.10 10.71
CA LYS A 12 30.84 7.42 11.12
C LYS A 12 29.85 8.24 11.94
N GLY A 13 28.60 7.79 12.08
CA GLY A 13 27.55 8.54 12.77
C GLY A 13 27.00 9.74 11.97
N THR A 14 27.35 9.85 10.67
CA THR A 14 26.84 10.92 9.79
C THR A 14 25.34 10.73 9.54
N ILE A 15 24.89 9.49 9.40
CA ILE A 15 23.48 9.10 9.35
C ILE A 15 23.23 8.00 10.38
N LYS A 16 22.00 7.91 10.89
CA LYS A 16 21.65 6.89 11.90
C LYS A 16 21.39 5.52 11.25
N SER A 17 20.71 5.52 10.13
CA SER A 17 20.31 4.32 9.41
C SER A 17 19.97 4.67 7.96
N TYR A 18 19.68 3.65 7.17
CA TYR A 18 19.22 3.83 5.79
C TYR A 18 18.20 2.75 5.41
N GLY A 19 17.41 3.04 4.39
CA GLY A 19 16.44 2.13 3.81
C GLY A 19 16.55 2.08 2.29
N VAL A 20 15.67 1.29 1.69
CA VAL A 20 15.54 1.18 0.22
C VAL A 20 14.11 1.54 -0.18
N ALA A 21 13.97 2.43 -1.14
CA ALA A 21 12.71 2.71 -1.81
C ALA A 21 12.65 1.95 -3.13
N LEU A 22 11.68 1.07 -3.26
CA LEU A 22 11.50 0.28 -4.47
C LEU A 22 10.78 1.05 -5.57
N GLY A 23 10.93 0.63 -6.81
CA GLY A 23 10.14 1.11 -7.94
C GLY A 23 8.66 0.72 -7.83
N PRO A 24 7.81 1.23 -8.75
CA PRO A 24 6.36 1.06 -8.68
C PRO A 24 5.84 -0.29 -9.20
N ALA A 25 6.70 -1.13 -9.76
CA ALA A 25 6.27 -2.33 -10.46
C ALA A 25 6.46 -3.60 -9.61
N ILE A 26 5.61 -4.59 -9.87
CA ILE A 26 5.69 -5.96 -9.31
C ILE A 26 7.06 -6.60 -9.56
N GLY A 27 7.77 -6.24 -10.64
CA GLY A 27 9.11 -6.74 -10.99
C GLY A 27 10.23 -6.43 -9.98
N TRP A 28 9.96 -5.63 -8.94
CA TRP A 28 10.92 -5.30 -7.88
C TRP A 28 10.93 -6.31 -6.72
N LYS A 29 10.21 -7.43 -6.82
CA LYS A 29 10.15 -8.46 -5.76
C LYS A 29 11.55 -8.96 -5.36
N ASP A 30 12.34 -9.39 -6.33
CA ASP A 30 13.70 -9.91 -6.08
C ASP A 30 14.63 -8.87 -5.46
N GLU A 31 14.56 -7.62 -5.90
CA GLU A 31 15.35 -6.54 -5.32
C GLU A 31 14.94 -6.23 -3.89
N GLY A 32 13.64 -6.19 -3.62
CA GLY A 32 13.11 -5.97 -2.28
C GLY A 32 13.55 -7.07 -1.32
N LEU A 33 13.37 -8.33 -1.68
CA LEU A 33 13.81 -9.47 -0.87
C LEU A 33 15.34 -9.46 -0.65
N LYS A 34 16.12 -9.21 -1.71
CA LYS A 34 17.58 -9.09 -1.58
C LYS A 34 18.00 -7.91 -0.70
N ALA A 35 17.26 -6.80 -0.75
CA ALA A 35 17.53 -5.66 0.12
C ALA A 35 17.31 -6.02 1.59
N ILE A 36 16.19 -6.68 1.91
CA ILE A 36 15.86 -7.12 3.28
C ILE A 36 16.86 -8.17 3.77
N GLU A 37 17.15 -9.18 2.96
CA GLU A 37 17.96 -10.34 3.37
C GLU A 37 19.45 -10.09 3.41
N LYS A 38 19.98 -9.28 2.48
CA LYS A 38 21.42 -9.13 2.21
C LYS A 38 22.01 -7.77 2.60
N ARG A 39 21.19 -6.83 3.08
CA ARG A 39 21.62 -5.48 3.44
C ARG A 39 21.25 -5.15 4.89
N ASN A 40 21.97 -4.20 5.47
CA ASN A 40 21.69 -3.70 6.82
C ASN A 40 20.68 -2.52 6.77
N ILE A 41 19.60 -2.68 6.01
CA ILE A 41 18.56 -1.68 5.95
C ILE A 41 17.66 -1.77 7.20
N THR A 42 17.14 -0.64 7.62
CA THR A 42 16.15 -0.57 8.70
C THR A 42 14.73 -0.42 8.18
N CYS A 43 14.57 -0.04 6.91
CA CYS A 43 13.26 0.20 6.31
C CYS A 43 13.27 -0.13 4.82
N LEU A 44 12.16 -0.69 4.33
CA LEU A 44 11.85 -0.87 2.92
C LEU A 44 10.58 -0.07 2.57
N GLN A 45 10.66 0.82 1.57
CA GLN A 45 9.47 1.50 1.06
C GLN A 45 8.94 0.76 -0.17
N THR A 46 7.67 0.43 -0.17
CA THR A 46 6.98 -0.28 -1.24
C THR A 46 5.55 0.21 -1.44
N VAL A 47 4.96 -0.11 -2.60
CA VAL A 47 3.51 0.02 -2.80
C VAL A 47 2.81 -1.11 -2.05
N TYR A 48 1.78 -0.77 -1.30
CA TYR A 48 0.86 -1.71 -0.70
C TYR A 48 -0.48 -1.03 -0.44
N ASN A 49 -1.53 -1.64 -0.91
CA ASN A 49 -2.90 -1.23 -0.61
C ASN A 49 -3.84 -2.42 -0.83
N ILE A 50 -5.10 -2.25 -0.53
CA ILE A 50 -6.08 -3.33 -0.57
C ILE A 50 -6.24 -3.94 -1.98
N LEU A 51 -6.01 -3.16 -3.04
CA LEU A 51 -6.10 -3.60 -4.44
C LEU A 51 -4.77 -4.09 -5.02
N GLU A 52 -3.64 -3.77 -4.37
CA GLU A 52 -2.28 -4.08 -4.81
C GLU A 52 -1.48 -4.62 -3.61
N GLN A 53 -1.61 -5.93 -3.34
CA GLN A 53 -1.03 -6.54 -2.14
C GLN A 53 0.35 -7.17 -2.41
N ASP A 54 0.59 -7.66 -3.62
CA ASP A 54 1.87 -8.23 -3.99
C ASP A 54 2.80 -7.21 -4.67
N PRO A 55 4.12 -7.29 -4.46
CA PRO A 55 4.86 -8.28 -3.68
C PRO A 55 5.04 -7.92 -2.19
N ALA A 56 4.31 -6.93 -1.66
CA ALA A 56 4.51 -6.46 -0.29
C ALA A 56 4.24 -7.53 0.78
N ARG A 57 3.34 -8.48 0.53
CA ARG A 57 3.10 -9.63 1.43
C ARG A 57 4.36 -10.47 1.63
N ASP A 58 5.13 -10.72 0.56
CA ASP A 58 6.43 -11.41 0.66
C ASP A 58 7.45 -10.59 1.46
N PHE A 59 7.43 -9.26 1.28
CA PHE A 59 8.35 -8.38 2.01
C PHE A 59 8.04 -8.35 3.50
N MET A 60 6.77 -8.34 3.89
CA MET A 60 6.37 -8.36 5.30
C MET A 60 6.90 -9.61 6.01
N GLN A 61 6.77 -10.80 5.40
CA GLN A 61 7.31 -12.03 5.96
C GLN A 61 8.84 -12.01 6.09
N ALA A 62 9.55 -11.45 5.10
CA ALA A 62 11.00 -11.33 5.16
C ALA A 62 11.45 -10.27 6.19
N ALA A 63 10.72 -9.16 6.26
CA ALA A 63 10.99 -8.03 7.13
C ALA A 63 10.86 -8.39 8.62
N GLU A 64 9.84 -9.18 8.97
CA GLU A 64 9.65 -9.71 10.32
C GLU A 64 10.88 -10.45 10.83
N ARG A 65 11.40 -11.40 10.03
CA ARG A 65 12.59 -12.19 10.39
C ARG A 65 13.87 -11.35 10.53
N ARG A 66 13.91 -10.17 9.94
CA ARG A 66 15.10 -9.29 9.88
C ARG A 66 14.95 -8.01 10.67
N ASN A 67 13.81 -7.81 11.34
CA ASN A 67 13.47 -6.58 12.06
C ASN A 67 13.61 -5.32 11.17
N VAL A 68 13.10 -5.42 9.93
CA VAL A 68 13.06 -4.33 8.96
C VAL A 68 11.64 -3.75 8.94
N GLY A 69 11.49 -2.44 9.12
CA GLY A 69 10.18 -1.78 9.00
C GLY A 69 9.73 -1.66 7.54
N ILE A 70 8.43 -1.82 7.30
CA ILE A 70 7.83 -1.54 5.99
C ILE A 70 7.18 -0.16 6.00
N MET A 71 7.55 0.65 5.02
CA MET A 71 6.94 1.97 4.76
C MET A 71 6.07 1.86 3.52
N VAL A 72 4.77 2.09 3.69
CA VAL A 72 3.80 1.95 2.60
C VAL A 72 3.58 3.27 1.90
N ARG A 73 3.64 3.26 0.57
CA ARG A 73 3.20 4.36 -0.30
C ARG A 73 2.04 3.91 -1.19
N VAL A 74 1.32 4.88 -1.77
CA VAL A 74 0.12 4.65 -2.61
C VAL A 74 -0.99 3.89 -1.85
N PRO A 75 -1.26 4.25 -0.58
CA PRO A 75 -2.23 3.51 0.23
C PRO A 75 -3.66 3.60 -0.30
N ASP A 76 -3.96 4.62 -1.08
CA ASP A 76 -5.26 4.90 -1.69
C ASP A 76 -5.41 4.39 -3.13
N ALA A 77 -4.47 3.56 -3.60
CA ALA A 77 -4.43 3.04 -4.97
C ALA A 77 -4.52 4.17 -6.03
N SER A 78 -3.71 5.23 -5.84
CA SER A 78 -3.69 6.43 -6.70
C SER A 78 -5.07 7.15 -6.77
N GLY A 79 -5.77 7.19 -5.65
CA GLY A 79 -7.05 7.89 -5.49
C GLY A 79 -8.29 7.03 -5.76
N LEU A 80 -8.16 5.79 -6.22
CA LEU A 80 -9.30 4.90 -6.45
C LEU A 80 -10.09 4.61 -5.17
N LEU A 81 -9.38 4.51 -4.04
CA LEU A 81 -9.97 4.20 -2.72
C LEU A 81 -10.39 5.45 -1.93
N THR A 82 -10.38 6.63 -2.54
CA THR A 82 -10.77 7.89 -1.86
C THR A 82 -12.26 8.20 -1.92
N GLY A 83 -13.03 7.45 -2.71
CA GLY A 83 -14.42 7.78 -3.03
C GLY A 83 -14.60 8.96 -3.98
N LYS A 84 -13.51 9.60 -4.42
CA LYS A 84 -13.52 10.74 -5.36
C LYS A 84 -13.49 10.30 -6.83
N VAL A 85 -13.17 9.04 -7.10
CA VAL A 85 -13.10 8.42 -8.44
C VAL A 85 -14.33 7.54 -8.64
N ASN A 86 -14.92 7.60 -9.82
CA ASN A 86 -16.03 6.76 -10.26
C ASN A 86 -15.83 6.30 -11.71
N THR A 87 -16.75 5.51 -12.23
CA THR A 87 -16.68 4.95 -13.60
C THR A 87 -16.63 5.99 -14.71
N ASP A 88 -17.10 7.21 -14.48
CA ASP A 88 -17.11 8.29 -15.47
C ASP A 88 -15.90 9.22 -15.35
N THR A 89 -15.06 9.00 -14.36
CA THR A 89 -13.89 9.85 -14.08
C THR A 89 -12.90 9.79 -15.24
N LYS A 90 -12.56 10.95 -15.77
CA LYS A 90 -11.50 11.15 -16.77
C LYS A 90 -10.40 11.99 -16.16
N PHE A 91 -9.18 11.48 -16.22
CA PHE A 91 -8.02 12.22 -15.75
C PHE A 91 -7.53 13.21 -16.81
N ASP A 92 -7.09 14.40 -16.37
CA ASP A 92 -6.45 15.38 -17.27
C ASP A 92 -5.21 14.77 -17.91
N LYS A 93 -4.84 15.22 -19.11
CA LYS A 93 -3.66 14.73 -19.85
C LYS A 93 -2.35 14.90 -19.09
N ASN A 94 -2.28 15.91 -18.21
CA ASN A 94 -1.12 16.17 -17.36
C ASN A 94 -1.15 15.38 -16.04
N ASP A 95 -2.24 14.69 -15.74
CA ASP A 95 -2.33 13.82 -14.56
C ASP A 95 -1.59 12.52 -14.86
N HIS A 96 -0.71 12.12 -13.94
CA HIS A 96 0.06 10.87 -14.07
C HIS A 96 -0.83 9.62 -14.18
N ARG A 97 -2.13 9.72 -13.85
CA ARG A 97 -3.13 8.65 -13.98
C ARG A 97 -3.79 8.61 -15.35
N SER A 98 -3.55 9.57 -16.23
CA SER A 98 -4.16 9.67 -17.55
C SER A 98 -3.86 8.49 -18.48
N PHE A 99 -2.81 7.72 -18.21
CA PHE A 99 -2.48 6.48 -18.94
C PHE A 99 -3.40 5.30 -18.58
N ARG A 100 -4.17 5.39 -17.48
CA ARG A 100 -5.05 4.30 -17.04
C ARG A 100 -6.26 4.22 -17.97
N LYS A 101 -6.49 3.02 -18.52
CA LYS A 101 -7.64 2.73 -19.37
C LYS A 101 -8.94 2.77 -18.57
N GLN A 102 -10.03 3.12 -19.22
CA GLN A 102 -11.35 3.19 -18.60
C GLN A 102 -11.79 1.84 -18.01
N GLU A 103 -11.47 0.74 -18.70
CA GLU A 103 -11.78 -0.62 -18.26
C GLU A 103 -11.13 -0.94 -16.92
N PHE A 104 -9.91 -0.45 -16.68
CA PHE A 104 -9.24 -0.59 -15.41
C PHE A 104 -9.98 0.12 -14.27
N ILE A 105 -10.50 1.33 -14.53
CA ILE A 105 -11.27 2.10 -13.54
C ILE A 105 -12.58 1.38 -13.22
N ILE A 106 -13.28 0.89 -14.25
CA ILE A 106 -14.53 0.14 -14.08
C ILE A 106 -14.29 -1.11 -13.23
N GLU A 107 -13.27 -1.90 -13.54
CA GLU A 107 -12.91 -3.09 -12.76
C GLU A 107 -12.57 -2.74 -11.32
N ALA A 108 -11.79 -1.68 -11.08
CA ALA A 108 -11.46 -1.23 -9.75
C ALA A 108 -12.70 -0.81 -8.94
N MET A 109 -13.66 -0.12 -9.58
CA MET A 109 -14.92 0.26 -8.91
C MET A 109 -15.77 -0.96 -8.55
N GLN A 110 -15.83 -2.00 -9.38
CA GLN A 110 -16.50 -3.25 -9.05
C GLN A 110 -15.85 -3.96 -7.85
N LYS A 111 -14.52 -4.00 -7.80
CA LYS A 111 -13.77 -4.52 -6.65
C LYS A 111 -14.12 -3.76 -5.37
N ILE A 112 -14.19 -2.44 -5.45
CA ILE A 112 -14.55 -1.57 -4.33
C ILE A 112 -15.98 -1.86 -3.85
N GLU A 113 -16.93 -2.02 -4.76
CA GLU A 113 -18.31 -2.36 -4.38
C GLU A 113 -18.39 -3.70 -3.62
N ASN A 114 -17.60 -4.70 -4.02
CA ASN A 114 -17.55 -5.99 -3.33
C ASN A 114 -16.93 -5.92 -1.92
N MET A 115 -16.17 -4.87 -1.61
CA MET A 115 -15.61 -4.60 -0.27
C MET A 115 -16.56 -3.80 0.64
N ARG A 116 -17.54 -3.09 0.07
CA ARG A 116 -18.48 -2.23 0.84
C ARG A 116 -19.17 -2.92 2.00
N PRO A 117 -19.64 -4.19 1.88
CA PRO A 117 -20.31 -4.86 3.00
C PRO A 117 -19.42 -4.94 4.24
N LEU A 118 -18.10 -5.19 4.07
CA LEU A 118 -17.18 -5.21 5.19
C LEU A 118 -16.97 -3.80 5.78
N ALA A 119 -16.76 -2.79 4.94
CA ALA A 119 -16.63 -1.41 5.40
C ALA A 119 -17.88 -0.99 6.20
N SER A 120 -19.07 -1.22 5.64
CA SER A 120 -20.34 -0.87 6.27
C SER A 120 -20.57 -1.59 7.60
N SER A 121 -20.18 -2.84 7.73
CA SER A 121 -20.30 -3.59 8.99
C SER A 121 -19.48 -3.01 10.13
N LYS A 122 -18.43 -2.25 9.80
CA LYS A 122 -17.55 -1.53 10.73
C LYS A 122 -17.99 -0.06 10.94
N GLY A 123 -18.96 0.43 10.18
CA GLY A 123 -19.31 1.85 10.12
C GLY A 123 -18.27 2.70 9.43
N TRP A 124 -17.47 2.12 8.53
CA TRP A 124 -16.37 2.78 7.80
C TRP A 124 -16.77 3.07 6.35
N ASN A 125 -16.21 4.13 5.80
CA ASN A 125 -16.17 4.32 4.35
C ASN A 125 -15.00 3.53 3.73
N ILE A 126 -14.89 3.55 2.40
CA ILE A 126 -13.86 2.79 1.67
C ILE A 126 -12.45 3.31 1.97
N THR A 127 -12.27 4.62 2.16
CA THR A 127 -10.96 5.20 2.51
C THR A 127 -10.51 4.72 3.89
N GLU A 128 -11.42 4.72 4.85
CA GLU A 128 -11.16 4.21 6.20
C GLU A 128 -10.82 2.72 6.19
N LEU A 129 -11.59 1.91 5.44
CA LEU A 129 -11.28 0.49 5.27
C LEU A 129 -9.89 0.29 4.67
N ALA A 130 -9.56 1.03 3.60
CA ALA A 130 -8.28 0.89 2.90
C ALA A 130 -7.08 1.22 3.80
N ILE A 131 -7.15 2.31 4.54
CA ILE A 131 -6.07 2.72 5.44
C ILE A 131 -5.97 1.78 6.64
N LYS A 132 -7.10 1.43 7.24
CA LYS A 132 -7.12 0.53 8.41
C LYS A 132 -6.72 -0.91 8.06
N PHE A 133 -6.98 -1.39 6.83
CA PHE A 133 -6.43 -2.65 6.32
C PHE A 133 -4.90 -2.66 6.36
N ILE A 134 -4.27 -1.58 5.90
CA ILE A 134 -2.81 -1.46 5.93
C ILE A 134 -2.29 -1.39 7.37
N LEU A 135 -2.93 -0.56 8.22
CA LEU A 135 -2.55 -0.40 9.62
C LEU A 135 -2.81 -1.66 10.47
N SER A 136 -3.58 -2.62 9.96
CA SER A 136 -3.80 -3.92 10.60
C SER A 136 -2.62 -4.88 10.47
N GLN A 137 -1.65 -4.58 9.61
CA GLN A 137 -0.48 -5.42 9.38
C GLN A 137 0.63 -5.02 10.35
N GLU A 138 1.03 -5.92 11.23
CA GLU A 138 2.03 -5.65 12.30
C GLU A 138 3.40 -5.20 11.77
N GLN A 139 3.78 -5.64 10.57
CA GLN A 139 5.06 -5.30 9.94
C GLN A 139 5.07 -3.90 9.31
N ILE A 140 3.91 -3.25 9.17
CA ILE A 140 3.82 -1.91 8.62
C ILE A 140 4.18 -0.89 9.69
N SER A 141 5.28 -0.17 9.48
CA SER A 141 5.76 0.85 10.42
C SER A 141 5.13 2.21 10.18
N VAL A 142 4.84 2.55 8.91
CA VAL A 142 4.29 3.86 8.54
C VAL A 142 3.60 3.80 7.17
N ILE A 143 2.56 4.61 7.03
CA ILE A 143 1.86 4.85 5.76
C ILE A 143 2.15 6.28 5.30
N LEU A 144 2.38 6.45 4.00
CA LEU A 144 2.61 7.74 3.35
C LEU A 144 1.44 8.07 2.41
N PRO A 145 0.31 8.57 2.92
CA PRO A 145 -0.77 9.06 2.08
C PRO A 145 -0.39 10.40 1.43
N THR A 146 -0.96 10.70 0.27
CA THR A 146 -0.90 12.04 -0.29
C THR A 146 -1.90 12.93 0.45
N MET A 147 -1.43 14.00 1.06
CA MET A 147 -2.24 14.96 1.79
C MET A 147 -2.02 16.36 1.20
N THR A 148 -3.07 16.94 0.66
CA THR A 148 -3.04 18.24 -0.02
C THR A 148 -3.90 19.30 0.67
N SER A 149 -4.62 18.91 1.72
CA SER A 149 -5.45 19.82 2.53
C SER A 149 -5.37 19.47 4.02
N ILE A 150 -5.82 20.40 4.86
CA ILE A 150 -5.89 20.19 6.32
C ILE A 150 -6.85 19.06 6.66
N GLU A 151 -7.98 18.99 5.98
CA GLU A 151 -9.00 17.98 6.18
C GLU A 151 -8.46 16.57 5.88
N GLU A 152 -7.60 16.42 4.86
CA GLU A 152 -6.93 15.15 4.56
C GLU A 152 -5.91 14.79 5.64
N ILE A 153 -5.18 15.75 6.20
CA ILE A 153 -4.27 15.51 7.32
C ILE A 153 -5.06 15.04 8.55
N GLU A 154 -6.15 15.73 8.89
CA GLU A 154 -7.01 15.36 10.02
C GLU A 154 -7.63 13.98 9.81
N LEU A 155 -8.15 13.70 8.61
CA LEU A 155 -8.69 12.39 8.26
C LEU A 155 -7.65 11.29 8.46
N PHE A 156 -6.53 11.35 7.76
CA PHE A 156 -5.55 10.25 7.79
C PHE A 156 -4.92 10.06 9.16
N THR A 157 -4.68 11.13 9.91
CA THR A 157 -4.14 11.01 11.28
C THR A 157 -5.15 10.42 12.25
N SER A 158 -6.44 10.72 12.09
CA SER A 158 -7.51 10.15 12.95
C SER A 158 -7.69 8.65 12.76
N LEU A 159 -7.29 8.09 11.61
CA LEU A 159 -7.40 6.66 11.32
C LEU A 159 -6.38 5.79 12.08
N SER A 160 -5.36 6.41 12.67
CA SER A 160 -4.38 5.73 13.54
C SER A 160 -4.92 5.58 14.98
N ASP A 161 -6.15 5.11 15.12
CA ASP A 161 -6.93 5.06 16.37
C ASP A 161 -6.87 3.71 17.10
N GLY A 162 -6.12 2.75 16.59
CA GLY A 162 -6.02 1.39 17.14
C GLY A 162 -7.24 0.50 16.85
N LYS A 163 -8.23 0.99 16.10
CA LYS A 163 -9.42 0.21 15.72
C LYS A 163 -9.21 -0.31 14.29
N TYR A 164 -8.63 -1.49 14.18
CA TYR A 164 -8.24 -2.07 12.89
C TYR A 164 -9.03 -3.34 12.59
N LEU A 165 -8.71 -3.99 11.48
CA LEU A 165 -9.25 -5.30 11.12
C LEU A 165 -8.64 -6.39 12.02
N ASN A 166 -9.43 -7.38 12.39
CA ASN A 166 -8.95 -8.58 13.04
C ASN A 166 -8.39 -9.59 12.02
N SER A 167 -7.75 -10.65 12.49
CA SER A 167 -7.11 -11.65 11.62
C SER A 167 -8.06 -12.33 10.63
N THR A 168 -9.31 -12.57 11.01
CA THR A 168 -10.33 -13.15 10.12
C THR A 168 -10.72 -12.18 9.01
N GLU A 169 -10.84 -10.89 9.34
CA GLU A 169 -11.17 -9.84 8.36
C GLU A 169 -10.00 -9.57 7.41
N ILE A 170 -8.75 -9.61 7.92
CA ILE A 170 -7.55 -9.55 7.08
C ILE A 170 -7.51 -10.72 6.12
N ALA A 171 -7.65 -11.96 6.62
CA ALA A 171 -7.65 -13.16 5.78
C ALA A 171 -8.75 -13.12 4.70
N ARG A 172 -9.93 -12.56 5.02
CA ARG A 172 -10.98 -12.34 4.04
C ARG A 172 -10.57 -11.36 2.95
N MET A 173 -9.88 -10.26 3.29
CA MET A 173 -9.40 -9.30 2.29
C MET A 173 -8.31 -9.89 1.39
N GLU A 174 -7.45 -10.72 1.95
CA GLU A 174 -6.42 -11.45 1.20
C GLU A 174 -7.06 -12.49 0.26
N GLU A 175 -8.04 -13.24 0.74
CA GLU A 175 -8.81 -14.19 -0.07
C GLU A 175 -9.57 -13.48 -1.21
N MET A 176 -10.20 -12.35 -0.94
CA MET A 176 -10.83 -11.53 -1.99
C MET A 176 -9.82 -11.06 -3.03
N TYR A 177 -8.63 -10.65 -2.61
CA TYR A 177 -7.55 -10.24 -3.52
C TYR A 177 -7.11 -11.39 -4.42
N GLU A 178 -6.90 -12.58 -3.87
CA GLU A 178 -6.50 -13.78 -4.61
C GLU A 178 -7.56 -14.22 -5.64
N ASN A 179 -8.83 -13.96 -5.37
CA ASN A 179 -9.95 -14.24 -6.25
C ASN A 179 -10.40 -13.01 -7.07
N ASN A 180 -9.49 -12.07 -7.35
CA ASN A 180 -9.77 -10.84 -8.09
C ASN A 180 -11.00 -10.08 -7.56
N PHE A 181 -11.24 -10.12 -6.24
CA PHE A 181 -12.43 -9.55 -5.58
C PHE A 181 -13.75 -10.07 -6.15
N TYR A 182 -13.77 -11.27 -6.72
CA TYR A 182 -14.89 -11.92 -7.42
C TYR A 182 -15.41 -11.12 -8.62
N VAL A 183 -14.55 -10.32 -9.23
CA VAL A 183 -14.83 -9.57 -10.45
C VAL A 183 -14.32 -10.35 -11.65
N GLU A 184 -15.21 -10.60 -12.62
CA GLU A 184 -14.80 -11.19 -13.89
C GLU A 184 -13.87 -10.23 -14.65
N PRO A 185 -12.73 -10.73 -15.17
CA PRO A 185 -11.82 -9.89 -15.95
C PRO A 185 -12.56 -9.28 -17.15
N VAL A 186 -12.47 -7.97 -17.30
CA VAL A 186 -13.02 -7.31 -18.49
C VAL A 186 -12.26 -7.84 -19.72
N ALA A 187 -12.99 -8.40 -20.68
CA ALA A 187 -12.40 -8.92 -21.91
C ALA A 187 -11.55 -7.83 -22.59
N ARG A 188 -10.27 -8.12 -22.81
CA ARG A 188 -9.29 -7.20 -23.41
C ARG A 188 -9.42 -7.16 -24.91
#